data_e3178076a8bff161aafd10c4d874929e
#
_entry.id   e3178076a8bff161aafd10c4d874929e
#
_cell.length_a   1.000
_cell.length_b   1.000
_cell.length_c   1.000
_cell.angle_alpha   90.00
_cell.angle_beta   90.00
_cell.angle_gamma   90.00
#
_symmetry.space_group_name_H-M   'P 1'
#
loop_
_entity.id
_entity.type
_entity.pdbx_description
1 polymer ?
#
loop_
_entity_poly.entity_id
_entity_poly.type
_entity_poly.pdbx_seq_one_letter_code
_entity_poly.pdbx_strand_id
1 'polypeptide(L)'
;MRLFMPKISHHQTIEKAARLFPKVTKNTILFIGDSRIEWGIKPDIIEAQTGSPTINLAMPGSNGLDVLEYLKKEKIYPKKIIVGVNHFSPTWRNFKRIKKWENSRLENVQLQTAYWFKQHSFLYEKKSINEYRAGNPPFFLQHNYDKKGGVIVKERGNYEERQAFQLEWFNKQVEKFNLDSLVHTYSRDMDAQVRHFRENGSQVYGLVMPICGNLQALENSTEIDSIFSKISFTQYFNYQKKYANNSEEIYADCSHLTPQAAKEFSEQVAAALAAE
;
A
#
# COMPACT_ATOMS: atom_id res chain seq x y z
N MET A 1 -35.82 -6.49 -0.65
CA MET A 1 -34.62 -6.51 0.21
C MET A 1 -33.43 -6.11 -0.66
N ARG A 2 -33.02 -4.81 -0.65
CA ARG A 2 -31.84 -4.35 -1.38
C ARG A 2 -30.62 -4.71 -0.52
N LEU A 3 -29.91 -5.76 -0.90
CA LEU A 3 -28.59 -6.03 -0.37
C LEU A 3 -27.67 -4.89 -0.78
N PHE A 4 -27.32 -4.01 0.15
CA PHE A 4 -26.28 -3.02 -0.01
C PHE A 4 -24.96 -3.77 -0.20
N MET A 5 -24.53 -3.94 -1.45
CA MET A 5 -23.19 -4.42 -1.74
C MET A 5 -22.23 -3.23 -1.66
N PRO A 6 -21.30 -3.19 -0.70
CA PRO A 6 -20.27 -2.16 -0.65
C PRO A 6 -19.37 -2.25 -1.89
N LYS A 7 -18.77 -1.12 -2.27
CA LYS A 7 -17.85 -1.05 -3.44
C LYS A 7 -16.73 -2.08 -3.30
N ILE A 8 -16.50 -2.86 -4.32
CA ILE A 8 -15.62 -4.05 -4.37
C ILE A 8 -14.20 -3.80 -3.84
N SER A 9 -13.62 -2.63 -4.09
CA SER A 9 -12.26 -2.27 -3.63
C SER A 9 -12.09 -2.23 -2.10
N HIS A 10 -13.13 -1.93 -1.35
CA HIS A 10 -13.04 -1.87 0.12
C HIS A 10 -13.10 -3.24 0.79
N HIS A 11 -13.74 -4.24 0.18
CA HIS A 11 -13.82 -5.58 0.75
C HIS A 11 -12.49 -6.32 0.72
N GLN A 12 -11.76 -6.26 -0.38
CA GLN A 12 -10.47 -6.92 -0.52
C GLN A 12 -9.44 -6.40 0.50
N THR A 13 -9.44 -5.10 0.77
CA THR A 13 -8.56 -4.47 1.75
C THR A 13 -8.88 -4.93 3.18
N ILE A 14 -10.17 -4.99 3.55
CA ILE A 14 -10.61 -5.46 4.87
C ILE A 14 -10.29 -6.94 5.04
N GLU A 15 -10.54 -7.75 4.02
CA GLU A 15 -10.22 -9.18 4.03
C GLU A 15 -8.72 -9.43 4.17
N LYS A 16 -7.89 -8.69 3.42
CA LYS A 16 -6.44 -8.75 3.54
C LYS A 16 -6.00 -8.45 4.96
N ALA A 17 -6.50 -7.36 5.55
CA ALA A 17 -6.19 -6.97 6.92
C ALA A 17 -6.64 -8.04 7.92
N ALA A 18 -7.89 -8.50 7.87
CA ALA A 18 -8.42 -9.51 8.76
C ALA A 18 -7.64 -10.83 8.72
N ARG A 19 -7.12 -11.22 7.54
CA ARG A 19 -6.33 -12.44 7.35
C ARG A 19 -4.90 -12.31 7.84
N LEU A 20 -4.30 -11.14 7.71
CA LEU A 20 -2.86 -10.94 7.92
C LEU A 20 -2.52 -10.36 9.29
N PHE A 21 -3.32 -9.48 9.86
CA PHE A 21 -3.06 -8.93 11.19
C PHE A 21 -2.80 -10.00 12.26
N PRO A 22 -3.59 -11.11 12.35
CA PRO A 22 -3.32 -12.15 13.33
C PRO A 22 -1.99 -12.88 13.16
N LYS A 23 -1.34 -12.73 12.01
CA LYS A 23 -0.04 -13.34 11.72
C LYS A 23 1.13 -12.44 12.04
N VAL A 24 0.89 -11.17 12.34
CA VAL A 24 1.94 -10.21 12.72
C VAL A 24 2.44 -10.55 14.12
N THR A 25 3.71 -10.82 14.24
CA THR A 25 4.38 -11.16 15.50
C THR A 25 5.60 -10.28 15.73
N LYS A 26 6.20 -10.38 16.90
CA LYS A 26 7.46 -9.67 17.21
C LYS A 26 8.62 -9.99 16.25
N ASN A 27 8.60 -11.12 15.56
CA ASN A 27 9.67 -11.54 14.63
C ASN A 27 9.37 -11.13 13.19
N THR A 28 8.22 -10.50 12.93
CA THR A 28 7.79 -10.14 11.59
C THR A 28 8.53 -8.92 11.05
N ILE A 29 8.91 -8.96 9.76
CA ILE A 29 9.19 -7.78 8.96
C ILE A 29 7.86 -7.33 8.34
N LEU A 30 7.39 -6.14 8.71
CA LEU A 30 6.08 -5.64 8.33
C LEU A 30 6.20 -4.46 7.38
N PHE A 31 5.62 -4.58 6.18
CA PHE A 31 5.46 -3.49 5.23
C PHE A 31 4.06 -2.88 5.36
N ILE A 32 4.00 -1.55 5.48
CA ILE A 32 2.77 -0.75 5.56
C ILE A 32 2.88 0.47 4.65
N GLY A 33 1.77 1.02 4.23
CA GLY A 33 1.71 2.17 3.32
C GLY A 33 0.60 2.03 2.30
N ASP A 34 0.78 2.62 1.14
CA ASP A 34 -0.20 2.68 0.06
C ASP A 34 -0.06 1.55 -0.98
N SER A 35 -0.72 1.75 -2.13
CA SER A 35 -0.68 0.80 -3.25
C SER A 35 0.71 0.65 -3.87
N ARG A 36 1.60 1.64 -3.78
CA ARG A 36 2.99 1.54 -4.29
C ARG A 36 3.76 0.46 -3.52
N ILE A 37 3.66 0.46 -2.18
CA ILE A 37 4.24 -0.59 -1.33
C ILE A 37 3.54 -1.92 -1.58
N GLU A 38 2.20 -1.89 -1.67
CA GLU A 38 1.41 -3.09 -1.88
C GLU A 38 1.83 -3.85 -3.15
N TRP A 39 2.09 -3.14 -4.24
CA TRP A 39 2.46 -3.73 -5.53
C TRP A 39 3.95 -3.97 -5.67
N GLY A 40 4.75 -3.04 -5.16
CA GLY A 40 6.19 -3.02 -5.36
C GLY A 40 6.98 -3.94 -4.44
N ILE A 41 6.38 -4.49 -3.38
CA ILE A 41 7.07 -5.37 -2.44
C ILE A 41 6.53 -6.79 -2.52
N LYS A 42 7.43 -7.74 -2.78
CA LYS A 42 7.17 -9.18 -2.80
C LYS A 42 7.66 -9.82 -1.49
N PRO A 43 6.75 -10.12 -0.54
CA PRO A 43 7.11 -10.61 0.79
C PRO A 43 7.95 -11.88 0.78
N ASP A 44 7.69 -12.79 -0.15
CA ASP A 44 8.44 -14.06 -0.25
C ASP A 44 9.92 -13.85 -0.58
N ILE A 45 10.25 -12.82 -1.36
CA ILE A 45 11.63 -12.46 -1.70
C ILE A 45 12.34 -11.88 -0.48
N ILE A 46 11.68 -10.97 0.23
CA ILE A 46 12.23 -10.39 1.46
C ILE A 46 12.51 -11.49 2.49
N GLU A 47 11.52 -12.38 2.71
CA GLU A 47 11.65 -13.50 3.66
C GLU A 47 12.78 -14.46 3.27
N ALA A 48 12.90 -14.81 1.98
CA ALA A 48 13.95 -15.71 1.51
C ALA A 48 15.37 -15.16 1.76
N GLN A 49 15.56 -13.84 1.65
CA GLN A 49 16.88 -13.22 1.84
C GLN A 49 17.18 -12.85 3.29
N THR A 50 16.17 -12.48 4.06
CA THR A 50 16.37 -12.04 5.46
C THR A 50 16.18 -13.14 6.48
N GLY A 51 15.60 -14.29 6.09
CA GLY A 51 15.23 -15.38 6.99
C GLY A 51 14.12 -15.02 8.00
N SER A 52 13.47 -13.88 7.87
CA SER A 52 12.45 -13.41 8.81
C SER A 52 11.06 -13.42 8.18
N PRO A 53 10.02 -13.90 8.90
CA PRO A 53 8.65 -13.87 8.40
C PRO A 53 8.27 -12.46 7.92
N THR A 54 7.78 -12.35 6.70
CA THR A 54 7.49 -11.05 6.08
C THR A 54 6.03 -10.94 5.70
N ILE A 55 5.41 -9.82 6.04
CA ILE A 55 3.99 -9.52 5.75
C ILE A 55 3.89 -8.14 5.10
N ASN A 56 3.12 -8.04 4.01
CA ASN A 56 2.77 -6.79 3.38
C ASN A 56 1.30 -6.42 3.70
N LEU A 57 1.14 -5.51 4.67
CA LEU A 57 -0.16 -4.91 5.06
C LEU A 57 -0.45 -3.57 4.37
N ALA A 58 0.37 -3.16 3.42
CA ALA A 58 0.07 -1.95 2.65
C ALA A 58 -1.27 -2.09 1.91
N MET A 59 -1.97 -0.98 1.78
CA MET A 59 -3.35 -0.93 1.28
C MET A 59 -3.56 0.30 0.40
N PRO A 60 -4.29 0.19 -0.73
CA PRO A 60 -4.53 1.34 -1.60
C PRO A 60 -5.11 2.53 -0.84
N GLY A 61 -4.49 3.71 -0.99
CA GLY A 61 -4.93 4.93 -0.32
C GLY A 61 -4.81 4.89 1.22
N SER A 62 -3.90 4.10 1.77
CA SER A 62 -3.47 4.14 3.17
C SER A 62 -2.17 4.92 3.30
N ASN A 63 -1.97 5.57 4.45
CA ASN A 63 -0.71 6.25 4.77
C ASN A 63 0.09 5.55 5.88
N GLY A 64 -0.35 4.38 6.29
CA GLY A 64 0.30 3.56 7.31
C GLY A 64 0.02 3.96 8.76
N LEU A 65 -0.40 5.19 9.04
CA LEU A 65 -0.66 5.65 10.43
C LEU A 65 -1.72 4.84 11.15
N ASP A 66 -2.81 4.51 10.45
CA ASP A 66 -3.90 3.73 10.99
C ASP A 66 -3.47 2.29 11.35
N VAL A 67 -2.55 1.71 10.59
CA VAL A 67 -1.96 0.40 10.93
C VAL A 67 -1.09 0.51 12.18
N LEU A 68 -0.26 1.57 12.28
CA LEU A 68 0.57 1.80 13.47
C LEU A 68 -0.29 2.03 14.72
N GLU A 69 -1.36 2.81 14.62
CA GLU A 69 -2.30 3.02 15.73
C GLU A 69 -2.96 1.72 16.20
N TYR A 70 -3.37 0.87 15.25
CA TYR A 70 -3.92 -0.43 15.58
C TYR A 70 -2.90 -1.33 16.29
N LEU A 71 -1.68 -1.46 15.74
CA LEU A 71 -0.62 -2.26 16.35
C LEU A 71 -0.26 -1.76 17.76
N LYS A 72 -0.19 -0.44 17.95
CA LYS A 72 0.03 0.19 19.26
C LYS A 72 -1.07 -0.17 20.25
N LYS A 73 -2.33 -0.10 19.83
CA LYS A 73 -3.49 -0.46 20.67
C LYS A 73 -3.44 -1.93 21.10
N GLU A 74 -3.11 -2.81 20.17
CA GLU A 74 -2.99 -4.25 20.42
C GLU A 74 -1.65 -4.66 21.06
N LYS A 75 -0.74 -3.68 21.31
CA LYS A 75 0.61 -3.91 21.87
C LYS A 75 1.45 -4.91 21.05
N ILE A 76 1.32 -4.85 19.72
CA ILE A 76 2.08 -5.67 18.79
C ILE A 76 3.25 -4.85 18.27
N TYR A 77 4.47 -5.28 18.54
CA TYR A 77 5.72 -4.59 18.18
C TYR A 77 6.57 -5.51 17.27
N PRO A 78 6.39 -5.44 15.93
CA PRO A 78 7.19 -6.20 14.99
C PRO A 78 8.66 -5.82 15.04
N LYS A 79 9.57 -6.76 14.76
CA LYS A 79 11.01 -6.52 14.75
C LYS A 79 11.43 -5.38 13.83
N LYS A 80 10.93 -5.41 12.59
CA LYS A 80 11.15 -4.36 11.60
C LYS A 80 9.82 -3.90 11.02
N ILE A 81 9.60 -2.59 10.93
CA ILE A 81 8.44 -1.98 10.30
C ILE A 81 8.94 -1.07 9.18
N ILE A 82 8.52 -1.32 7.96
CA ILE A 82 8.85 -0.51 6.79
C ILE A 82 7.61 0.28 6.39
N VAL A 83 7.70 1.61 6.54
CA VAL A 83 6.61 2.55 6.24
C VAL A 83 6.83 3.16 4.88
N GLY A 84 5.94 2.86 3.94
CA GLY A 84 5.90 3.56 2.67
C GLY A 84 5.43 4.99 2.86
N VAL A 85 6.25 5.95 2.46
CA VAL A 85 5.92 7.37 2.51
C VAL A 85 6.01 7.98 1.11
N ASN A 86 5.12 8.91 0.79
CA ASN A 86 5.12 9.65 -0.46
C ASN A 86 4.37 10.97 -0.31
N HIS A 87 4.44 11.83 -1.32
CA HIS A 87 3.82 13.15 -1.34
C HIS A 87 2.32 13.14 -0.99
N PHE A 88 1.58 12.13 -1.41
CA PHE A 88 0.14 12.03 -1.20
C PHE A 88 -0.25 11.28 0.08
N SER A 89 0.70 10.67 0.79
CA SER A 89 0.42 10.00 2.06
C SER A 89 -0.38 10.88 3.04
N PRO A 90 -0.10 12.20 3.15
CA PRO A 90 -0.86 13.09 4.04
C PRO A 90 -2.34 13.23 3.70
N THR A 91 -2.72 13.07 2.42
CA THR A 91 -4.12 13.22 1.99
C THR A 91 -5.00 12.01 2.32
N TRP A 92 -4.37 10.87 2.61
CA TRP A 92 -5.06 9.59 2.79
C TRP A 92 -5.31 9.29 4.26
N ARG A 93 -6.23 10.02 4.88
CA ARG A 93 -6.72 9.73 6.24
C ARG A 93 -7.84 8.69 6.19
N ASN A 94 -7.51 7.43 6.39
CA ASN A 94 -8.47 6.33 6.34
C ASN A 94 -8.78 5.69 7.70
N PHE A 95 -8.84 6.47 8.78
CA PHE A 95 -9.25 6.03 10.12
C PHE A 95 -10.55 5.19 10.15
N LYS A 96 -11.45 5.42 9.19
CA LYS A 96 -12.73 4.71 9.13
C LYS A 96 -12.62 3.24 8.73
N ARG A 97 -11.52 2.81 8.09
CA ARG A 97 -11.39 1.44 7.55
C ARG A 97 -11.01 0.44 8.64
N ILE A 98 -10.04 0.78 9.48
CA ILE A 98 -9.65 -0.09 10.59
C ILE A 98 -10.72 -0.12 11.67
N LYS A 99 -11.37 1.04 11.95
CA LYS A 99 -12.50 1.07 12.88
C LYS A 99 -13.69 0.21 12.43
N LYS A 100 -13.91 0.08 11.12
CA LYS A 100 -14.86 -0.89 10.56
C LYS A 100 -14.42 -2.33 10.79
N TRP A 101 -13.12 -2.62 10.71
CA TRP A 101 -12.60 -3.96 10.96
C TRP A 101 -12.69 -4.35 12.43
N GLU A 102 -12.43 -3.42 13.39
CA GLU A 102 -12.61 -3.66 14.82
C GLU A 102 -14.06 -4.02 15.18
N ASN A 103 -15.02 -3.33 14.57
CA ASN A 103 -16.44 -3.62 14.77
C ASN A 103 -16.91 -4.91 14.08
N SER A 104 -16.09 -5.48 13.20
CA SER A 104 -16.49 -6.56 12.30
C SER A 104 -16.12 -7.98 12.75
N ARG A 105 -15.74 -8.22 14.01
CA ARG A 105 -15.53 -9.59 14.49
C ARG A 105 -16.76 -10.47 14.31
N LEU A 106 -17.96 -9.91 14.48
CA LEU A 106 -19.25 -10.59 14.20
C LEU A 106 -19.63 -10.52 12.71
N GLU A 107 -19.28 -9.44 12.01
CA GLU A 107 -19.46 -9.31 10.57
C GLU A 107 -18.48 -10.17 9.77
N ASN A 108 -17.33 -10.57 10.34
CA ASN A 108 -16.33 -11.39 9.64
C ASN A 108 -16.87 -12.77 9.21
N VAL A 109 -17.70 -13.42 10.01
CA VAL A 109 -18.34 -14.69 9.60
C VAL A 109 -19.33 -14.44 8.48
N GLN A 110 -20.11 -13.38 8.56
CA GLN A 110 -21.05 -12.99 7.50
C GLN A 110 -20.34 -12.51 6.24
N LEU A 111 -19.23 -11.78 6.37
CA LEU A 111 -18.40 -11.35 5.25
C LEU A 111 -17.65 -12.50 4.58
N GLN A 112 -17.11 -13.45 5.33
CA GLN A 112 -16.48 -14.64 4.79
C GLN A 112 -17.48 -15.53 4.07
N THR A 113 -18.67 -15.68 4.63
CA THR A 113 -19.76 -16.44 4.01
C THR A 113 -20.26 -15.74 2.74
N ALA A 114 -20.45 -14.41 2.78
CA ALA A 114 -20.84 -13.63 1.61
C ALA A 114 -19.77 -13.62 0.52
N TYR A 115 -18.49 -13.59 0.91
CA TYR A 115 -17.36 -13.66 -0.01
C TYR A 115 -17.24 -15.05 -0.67
N TRP A 116 -17.40 -16.12 0.11
CA TRP A 116 -17.45 -17.48 -0.42
C TRP A 116 -18.56 -17.65 -1.46
N PHE A 117 -19.79 -17.21 -1.13
CA PHE A 117 -20.92 -17.20 -2.07
C PHE A 117 -20.64 -16.36 -3.33
N LYS A 118 -19.92 -15.24 -3.18
CA LYS A 118 -19.57 -14.36 -4.29
C LYS A 118 -18.53 -14.99 -5.23
N GLN A 119 -17.51 -15.67 -4.70
CA GLN A 119 -16.50 -16.36 -5.53
C GLN A 119 -17.06 -17.53 -6.30
N HIS A 120 -18.11 -18.18 -5.77
CA HIS A 120 -18.72 -19.38 -6.35
C HIS A 120 -20.05 -19.11 -7.06
N SER A 121 -20.48 -17.85 -7.20
CA SER A 121 -21.73 -17.51 -7.86
C SER A 121 -21.53 -16.98 -9.28
N PHE A 122 -22.24 -17.58 -10.24
CA PHE A 122 -22.32 -17.12 -11.63
C PHE A 122 -22.74 -15.65 -11.79
N LEU A 123 -23.40 -15.07 -10.81
CA LEU A 123 -23.82 -13.65 -10.79
C LEU A 123 -22.65 -12.67 -10.71
N TYR A 124 -21.49 -13.09 -10.22
CA TYR A 124 -20.29 -12.26 -10.13
C TYR A 124 -19.67 -11.98 -11.51
N GLU A 125 -19.53 -13.04 -12.33
CA GLU A 125 -19.01 -12.89 -13.69
C GLU A 125 -19.92 -12.05 -14.56
N LYS A 126 -21.25 -12.21 -14.44
CA LYS A 126 -22.24 -11.43 -15.20
C LYS A 126 -22.22 -9.94 -14.86
N LYS A 127 -21.95 -9.57 -13.60
CA LYS A 127 -21.83 -8.17 -13.18
C LYS A 127 -20.56 -7.51 -13.71
N SER A 128 -19.43 -8.20 -13.66
CA SER A 128 -18.15 -7.73 -14.23
C SER A 128 -18.26 -7.48 -15.74
N ILE A 129 -18.97 -8.36 -16.46
CA ILE A 129 -19.23 -8.20 -17.90
C ILE A 129 -20.14 -7.00 -18.17
N ASN A 130 -21.15 -6.76 -17.36
CA ASN A 130 -22.06 -5.63 -17.52
C ASN A 130 -21.40 -4.29 -17.18
N GLU A 131 -20.52 -4.23 -16.18
CA GLU A 131 -19.72 -3.06 -15.86
C GLU A 131 -18.71 -2.74 -16.99
N TYR A 132 -18.13 -3.76 -17.60
CA TYR A 132 -17.29 -3.63 -18.78
C TYR A 132 -18.08 -3.10 -20.01
N ARG A 133 -19.30 -3.60 -20.25
CA ARG A 133 -20.18 -3.14 -21.34
C ARG A 133 -20.73 -1.72 -21.12
N ALA A 134 -20.79 -1.25 -19.89
CA ALA A 134 -21.26 0.10 -19.54
C ALA A 134 -20.19 1.20 -19.74
N GLY A 135 -19.06 0.89 -20.37
CA GLY A 135 -18.00 1.87 -20.66
C GLY A 135 -17.26 2.38 -19.44
N ASN A 136 -17.34 1.67 -18.31
CA ASN A 136 -16.45 1.93 -17.19
C ASN A 136 -15.02 1.64 -17.62
N PRO A 137 -14.06 2.54 -17.28
CA PRO A 137 -12.71 2.44 -17.80
C PRO A 137 -12.09 1.07 -17.49
N PRO A 138 -11.30 0.53 -18.42
CA PRO A 138 -10.67 -0.79 -18.32
C PRO A 138 -9.62 -0.92 -17.22
N PHE A 139 -9.52 0.06 -16.33
CA PHE A 139 -8.51 0.20 -15.27
C PHE A 139 -8.72 -0.68 -14.04
N PHE A 140 -9.65 -1.61 -14.08
CA PHE A 140 -9.79 -2.54 -12.97
C PHE A 140 -8.71 -3.62 -13.06
N LEU A 141 -7.59 -3.29 -12.50
CA LEU A 141 -6.58 -4.26 -12.11
C LEU A 141 -7.24 -5.21 -11.12
N GLN A 142 -7.40 -6.47 -11.49
CA GLN A 142 -7.86 -7.48 -10.56
C GLN A 142 -6.72 -7.75 -9.57
N HIS A 143 -6.86 -7.24 -8.36
CA HIS A 143 -5.94 -7.50 -7.28
C HIS A 143 -6.25 -8.86 -6.66
N ASN A 144 -5.39 -9.84 -6.92
CA ASN A 144 -5.35 -11.05 -6.14
C ASN A 144 -4.19 -10.92 -5.16
N TYR A 145 -4.38 -11.35 -3.92
CA TYR A 145 -3.34 -11.34 -2.91
C TYR A 145 -2.82 -12.76 -2.66
N ASP A 146 -1.50 -12.88 -2.58
CA ASP A 146 -0.88 -14.09 -2.07
C ASP A 146 -1.10 -14.27 -0.55
N LYS A 147 -0.57 -15.34 0.02
CA LYS A 147 -0.75 -15.67 1.44
C LYS A 147 -0.09 -14.66 2.40
N LYS A 148 0.83 -13.83 1.93
CA LYS A 148 1.60 -12.84 2.70
C LYS A 148 1.25 -11.39 2.35
N GLY A 149 0.25 -11.18 1.48
CA GLY A 149 -0.28 -9.86 1.09
C GLY A 149 0.40 -9.23 -0.11
N GLY A 150 1.30 -9.93 -0.80
CA GLY A 150 1.81 -9.50 -2.09
C GLY A 150 0.71 -9.52 -3.15
N VAL A 151 0.74 -8.55 -4.06
CA VAL A 151 -0.26 -8.43 -5.13
C VAL A 151 0.14 -9.27 -6.34
N ILE A 152 -0.81 -10.07 -6.83
CA ILE A 152 -0.75 -10.74 -8.12
C ILE A 152 -1.58 -9.90 -9.09
N VAL A 153 -0.91 -9.22 -10.03
CA VAL A 153 -1.55 -8.26 -10.94
C VAL A 153 -1.92 -8.93 -12.25
N LYS A 154 -3.12 -8.63 -12.76
CA LYS A 154 -3.45 -8.79 -14.18
C LYS A 154 -3.65 -7.41 -14.78
N GLU A 155 -2.71 -6.99 -15.63
CA GLU A 155 -2.77 -5.72 -16.34
C GLU A 155 -3.84 -5.76 -17.45
N ARG A 156 -4.56 -4.65 -17.61
CA ARG A 156 -5.54 -4.45 -18.70
C ARG A 156 -5.36 -3.05 -19.29
N GLY A 157 -5.56 -2.93 -20.59
CA GLY A 157 -5.36 -1.68 -21.33
C GLY A 157 -3.90 -1.45 -21.76
N ASN A 158 -3.66 -0.41 -22.57
CA ASN A 158 -2.30 -0.05 -22.94
C ASN A 158 -1.63 0.84 -21.88
N TYR A 159 -0.30 0.93 -21.96
CA TYR A 159 0.49 1.64 -20.95
C TYR A 159 0.23 3.15 -20.97
N GLU A 160 0.13 3.77 -22.15
CA GLU A 160 -0.07 5.20 -22.31
C GLU A 160 -1.39 5.66 -21.68
N GLU A 161 -2.47 4.90 -21.88
CA GLU A 161 -3.78 5.21 -21.26
C GLU A 161 -3.70 5.13 -19.73
N ARG A 162 -3.04 4.11 -19.21
CA ARG A 162 -2.87 3.97 -17.75
C ARG A 162 -2.03 5.10 -17.16
N GLN A 163 -0.94 5.46 -17.85
CA GLN A 163 -0.08 6.56 -17.46
C GLN A 163 -0.84 7.90 -17.48
N ALA A 164 -1.54 8.21 -18.58
CA ALA A 164 -2.31 9.44 -18.72
C ALA A 164 -3.38 9.58 -17.63
N PHE A 165 -4.11 8.51 -17.35
CA PHE A 165 -5.11 8.49 -16.27
C PHE A 165 -4.47 8.75 -14.91
N GLN A 166 -3.34 8.11 -14.62
CA GLN A 166 -2.66 8.25 -13.34
C GLN A 166 -2.16 9.68 -13.15
N LEU A 167 -1.55 10.29 -14.16
CA LEU A 167 -1.09 11.68 -14.13
C LEU A 167 -2.24 12.66 -13.96
N GLU A 168 -3.36 12.48 -14.67
CA GLU A 168 -4.56 13.32 -14.52
C GLU A 168 -5.12 13.21 -13.09
N TRP A 169 -5.17 11.99 -12.54
CA TRP A 169 -5.63 11.78 -11.17
C TRP A 169 -4.74 12.51 -10.16
N PHE A 170 -3.42 12.43 -10.29
CA PHE A 170 -2.48 13.12 -9.41
C PHE A 170 -2.59 14.64 -9.52
N ASN A 171 -2.70 15.19 -10.71
CA ASN A 171 -2.94 16.63 -10.91
C ASN A 171 -4.19 17.09 -10.15
N LYS A 172 -5.29 16.38 -10.27
CA LYS A 172 -6.53 16.69 -9.53
C LYS A 172 -6.35 16.62 -8.01
N GLN A 173 -5.49 15.73 -7.50
CA GLN A 173 -5.20 15.69 -6.06
C GLN A 173 -4.34 16.91 -5.62
N VAL A 174 -3.31 17.27 -6.40
CA VAL A 174 -2.47 18.46 -6.11
C VAL A 174 -3.34 19.73 -6.07
N GLU A 175 -4.22 19.93 -7.05
CA GLU A 175 -5.13 21.08 -7.08
C GLU A 175 -6.11 21.09 -5.89
N LYS A 176 -6.53 19.95 -5.44
CA LYS A 176 -7.57 19.81 -4.39
C LYS A 176 -7.04 20.03 -2.97
N PHE A 177 -5.80 19.73 -2.71
CA PHE A 177 -5.25 19.70 -1.35
C PHE A 177 -4.12 20.73 -1.17
N ASN A 178 -4.16 21.46 -0.06
CA ASN A 178 -2.97 22.19 0.42
C ASN A 178 -2.01 21.17 1.03
N LEU A 179 -1.11 20.65 0.20
CA LEU A 179 -0.21 19.57 0.55
C LEU A 179 0.79 19.98 1.64
N ASP A 180 1.29 21.22 1.63
CA ASP A 180 2.31 21.68 2.57
C ASP A 180 1.84 21.54 4.03
N SER A 181 0.67 22.09 4.34
CA SER A 181 0.09 21.97 5.69
C SER A 181 -0.17 20.53 6.09
N LEU A 182 -0.64 19.71 5.15
CA LEU A 182 -0.93 18.29 5.39
C LEU A 182 0.35 17.47 5.61
N VAL A 183 1.43 17.76 4.86
CA VAL A 183 2.71 17.07 4.98
C VAL A 183 3.33 17.30 6.35
N HIS A 184 3.32 18.54 6.85
CA HIS A 184 3.83 18.84 8.19
C HIS A 184 3.04 18.14 9.30
N THR A 185 1.72 18.13 9.20
CA THR A 185 0.87 17.42 10.18
C THR A 185 1.12 15.92 10.14
N TYR A 186 1.17 15.34 8.94
CA TYR A 186 1.44 13.91 8.76
C TYR A 186 2.82 13.52 9.28
N SER A 187 3.85 14.33 8.97
CA SER A 187 5.22 14.08 9.40
C SER A 187 5.34 14.06 10.93
N ARG A 188 4.71 15.02 11.60
CA ARG A 188 4.67 15.05 13.08
C ARG A 188 3.97 13.84 13.66
N ASP A 189 2.81 13.48 13.13
CA ASP A 189 2.03 12.35 13.63
C ASP A 189 2.77 11.03 13.36
N MET A 190 3.43 10.91 12.20
CA MET A 190 4.27 9.76 11.86
C MET A 190 5.49 9.67 12.78
N ASP A 191 6.19 10.78 13.04
CA ASP A 191 7.35 10.81 13.93
C ASP A 191 6.99 10.34 15.34
N ALA A 192 5.86 10.77 15.86
CA ALA A 192 5.36 10.32 17.16
C ALA A 192 5.12 8.81 17.21
N GLN A 193 4.55 8.22 16.14
CA GLN A 193 4.37 6.77 16.05
C GLN A 193 5.71 6.05 15.91
N VAL A 194 6.59 6.53 15.05
CA VAL A 194 7.94 5.94 14.84
C VAL A 194 8.71 5.88 16.15
N ARG A 195 8.77 6.98 16.91
CA ARG A 195 9.41 6.99 18.23
C ARG A 195 8.82 5.97 19.18
N HIS A 196 7.48 5.92 19.27
CA HIS A 196 6.80 4.96 20.12
C HIS A 196 7.18 3.51 19.80
N PHE A 197 7.21 3.12 18.52
CA PHE A 197 7.60 1.76 18.14
C PHE A 197 9.07 1.49 18.41
N ARG A 198 9.96 2.47 18.18
CA ARG A 198 11.40 2.33 18.49
C ARG A 198 11.66 2.18 20.00
N GLU A 199 10.97 2.93 20.83
CA GLU A 199 11.03 2.81 22.30
C GLU A 199 10.54 1.44 22.80
N ASN A 200 9.68 0.76 22.01
CA ASN A 200 9.20 -0.59 22.29
C ASN A 200 9.98 -1.69 21.53
N GLY A 201 11.18 -1.38 21.03
CA GLY A 201 12.13 -2.36 20.47
C GLY A 201 11.96 -2.67 18.99
N SER A 202 11.10 -1.98 18.25
CA SER A 202 11.00 -2.11 16.80
C SER A 202 12.05 -1.24 16.11
N GLN A 203 12.62 -1.73 15.02
CA GLN A 203 13.33 -0.90 14.04
C GLN A 203 12.29 -0.39 13.03
N VAL A 204 12.21 0.92 12.81
CA VAL A 204 11.23 1.52 11.90
C VAL A 204 11.95 2.25 10.78
N TYR A 205 11.64 1.86 9.54
CA TYR A 205 12.28 2.37 8.32
C TYR A 205 11.28 3.16 7.50
N GLY A 206 11.73 4.29 6.94
CA GLY A 206 10.98 5.01 5.90
C GLY A 206 11.39 4.51 4.51
N LEU A 207 10.43 4.29 3.62
CA LEU A 207 10.67 3.83 2.25
C LEU A 207 9.89 4.67 1.26
N VAL A 208 10.59 5.37 0.37
CA VAL A 208 10.02 6.02 -0.81
C VAL A 208 10.19 5.11 -2.02
N MET A 209 9.05 4.76 -2.62
CA MET A 209 9.01 3.89 -3.79
C MET A 209 9.44 4.61 -5.07
N PRO A 210 10.03 3.90 -6.05
CA PRO A 210 10.27 4.44 -7.38
C PRO A 210 8.96 4.86 -8.06
N ILE A 211 9.01 5.98 -8.78
CA ILE A 211 7.94 6.47 -9.64
C ILE A 211 8.53 6.96 -10.97
N CYS A 212 7.72 6.99 -12.03
CA CYS A 212 8.18 7.43 -13.33
C CYS A 212 8.56 8.92 -13.35
N GLY A 213 9.40 9.32 -14.32
CA GLY A 213 9.89 10.69 -14.45
C GLY A 213 8.78 11.74 -14.56
N ASN A 214 7.70 11.43 -15.28
CA ASN A 214 6.55 12.34 -15.43
C ASN A 214 5.84 12.60 -14.09
N LEU A 215 5.73 11.58 -13.23
CA LEU A 215 5.12 11.75 -11.92
C LEU A 215 6.07 12.46 -10.95
N GLN A 216 7.39 12.26 -11.07
CA GLN A 216 8.39 12.96 -10.25
C GLN A 216 8.31 14.48 -10.44
N ALA A 217 7.99 14.94 -11.65
CA ALA A 217 7.82 16.36 -11.95
C ALA A 217 6.60 16.98 -11.23
N LEU A 218 5.57 16.17 -10.95
CA LEU A 218 4.36 16.61 -10.24
C LEU A 218 4.52 16.52 -8.72
N GLU A 219 5.29 15.58 -8.24
CA GLU A 219 5.63 15.46 -6.83
C GLU A 219 6.83 16.36 -6.54
N ASN A 220 6.63 17.52 -5.92
CA ASN A 220 7.75 18.39 -5.48
C ASN A 220 8.65 17.63 -4.48
N SER A 221 9.46 16.73 -5.07
CA SER A 221 10.13 15.64 -4.35
C SER A 221 11.18 16.12 -3.37
N THR A 222 11.82 17.27 -3.64
CA THR A 222 12.96 17.73 -2.85
C THR A 222 12.55 18.27 -1.48
N GLU A 223 11.47 19.04 -1.42
CA GLU A 223 10.97 19.60 -0.17
C GLU A 223 10.38 18.52 0.74
N ILE A 224 9.62 17.61 0.15
CA ILE A 224 8.98 16.50 0.87
C ILE A 224 9.99 15.51 1.39
N ASP A 225 11.01 15.21 0.59
CA ASP A 225 12.15 14.41 1.03
C ASP A 225 12.86 15.03 2.22
N SER A 226 13.07 16.36 2.19
CA SER A 226 13.63 17.12 3.32
C SER A 226 12.76 17.02 4.59
N ILE A 227 11.44 16.91 4.47
CA ILE A 227 10.53 16.77 5.61
C ILE A 227 10.56 15.34 6.15
N PHE A 228 10.44 14.33 5.27
CA PHE A 228 10.37 12.93 5.69
C PHE A 228 11.70 12.41 6.22
N SER A 229 12.85 12.90 5.72
CA SER A 229 14.16 12.54 6.25
C SER A 229 14.40 13.00 7.70
N LYS A 230 13.60 13.93 8.22
CA LYS A 230 13.65 14.39 9.63
C LYS A 230 12.84 13.53 10.59
N ILE A 231 12.00 12.63 10.09
CA ILE A 231 11.28 11.66 10.93
C ILE A 231 12.30 10.71 11.57
N SER A 232 12.13 10.39 12.83
CA SER A 232 13.05 9.56 13.63
C SER A 232 13.09 8.08 13.19
N PHE A 233 13.05 7.80 11.87
CA PHE A 233 13.26 6.46 11.34
C PHE A 233 14.62 5.89 11.78
N THR A 234 14.72 4.57 11.91
CA THR A 234 16.01 3.89 12.06
C THR A 234 16.88 4.21 10.84
N GLN A 235 16.28 4.12 9.64
CA GLN A 235 16.89 4.53 8.39
C GLN A 235 15.79 4.97 7.41
N TYR A 236 16.11 5.89 6.52
CA TYR A 236 15.24 6.40 5.48
C TYR A 236 15.82 6.08 4.10
N PHE A 237 15.08 5.28 3.33
CA PHE A 237 15.43 4.84 1.99
C PHE A 237 14.64 5.62 0.95
N ASN A 238 15.30 6.45 0.16
CA ASN A 238 14.67 7.14 -0.96
C ASN A 238 15.09 6.52 -2.29
N TYR A 239 14.19 5.75 -2.89
CA TYR A 239 14.37 5.16 -4.22
C TYR A 239 13.56 5.86 -5.32
N GLN A 240 12.98 7.03 -5.06
CA GLN A 240 12.09 7.72 -5.98
C GLN A 240 12.69 7.89 -7.39
N LYS A 241 13.97 8.24 -7.47
CA LYS A 241 14.69 8.51 -8.73
C LYS A 241 15.39 7.29 -9.31
N LYS A 242 15.30 6.13 -8.68
CA LYS A 242 16.06 4.95 -9.10
C LYS A 242 15.78 4.52 -10.53
N TYR A 243 14.52 4.60 -10.94
CA TYR A 243 14.07 4.28 -12.28
C TYR A 243 13.41 5.51 -12.90
N ALA A 244 14.18 6.59 -13.07
CA ALA A 244 13.67 7.90 -13.51
C ALA A 244 13.17 7.94 -14.97
N ASN A 245 13.10 6.81 -15.66
CA ASN A 245 12.52 6.67 -16.99
C ASN A 245 10.98 6.47 -16.90
N ASN A 246 10.32 6.50 -18.06
CA ASN A 246 8.89 6.27 -18.20
C ASN A 246 8.61 4.91 -18.90
N SER A 247 9.48 3.92 -18.72
CA SER A 247 9.40 2.63 -19.40
C SER A 247 8.24 1.78 -18.89
N GLU A 248 7.47 1.21 -19.81
CA GLU A 248 6.42 0.22 -19.52
C GLU A 248 6.97 -1.11 -19.00
N GLU A 249 8.26 -1.38 -19.22
CA GLU A 249 8.94 -2.55 -18.65
C GLU A 249 9.08 -2.43 -17.13
N ILE A 250 9.18 -1.18 -16.62
CA ILE A 250 9.37 -0.90 -15.20
C ILE A 250 8.06 -0.55 -14.52
N TYR A 251 7.22 0.24 -15.19
CA TYR A 251 5.99 0.76 -14.59
C TYR A 251 4.73 0.22 -15.27
N ALA A 252 3.79 -0.23 -14.47
CA ALA A 252 2.46 -0.61 -14.94
C ALA A 252 1.61 0.61 -15.30
N ASP A 253 1.79 1.76 -14.60
CA ASP A 253 1.01 2.98 -14.79
C ASP A 253 1.70 4.27 -14.29
N CYS A 254 2.98 4.35 -14.25
CA CYS A 254 3.75 5.49 -13.71
C CYS A 254 3.93 5.53 -12.17
N SER A 255 3.03 4.98 -11.38
CA SER A 255 3.13 4.94 -9.91
C SER A 255 3.35 3.55 -9.34
N HIS A 256 3.04 2.51 -10.11
CA HIS A 256 3.16 1.12 -9.70
C HIS A 256 4.18 0.38 -10.56
N LEU A 257 5.04 -0.40 -9.91
CA LEU A 257 6.02 -1.25 -10.61
C LEU A 257 5.32 -2.43 -11.30
N THR A 258 5.87 -2.84 -12.46
CA THR A 258 5.49 -4.12 -13.09
C THR A 258 5.86 -5.28 -12.16
N PRO A 259 5.30 -6.48 -12.35
CA PRO A 259 5.66 -7.65 -11.55
C PRO A 259 7.17 -7.96 -11.56
N GLN A 260 7.83 -7.81 -12.71
CA GLN A 260 9.27 -8.04 -12.85
C GLN A 260 10.08 -6.97 -12.09
N ALA A 261 9.78 -5.68 -12.30
CA ALA A 261 10.47 -4.59 -11.61
C ALA A 261 10.24 -4.66 -10.09
N ALA A 262 9.04 -5.06 -9.64
CA ALA A 262 8.74 -5.27 -8.23
C ALA A 262 9.56 -6.41 -7.60
N LYS A 263 9.85 -7.48 -8.37
CA LYS A 263 10.74 -8.55 -7.94
C LYS A 263 12.15 -8.02 -7.70
N GLU A 264 12.75 -7.38 -8.70
CA GLU A 264 14.11 -6.82 -8.64
C GLU A 264 14.24 -5.77 -7.54
N PHE A 265 13.22 -4.92 -7.39
CA PHE A 265 13.18 -3.92 -6.33
C PHE A 265 13.11 -4.58 -4.93
N SER A 266 12.32 -5.64 -4.78
CA SER A 266 12.24 -6.38 -3.51
C SER A 266 13.56 -7.04 -3.12
N GLU A 267 14.33 -7.55 -4.09
CA GLU A 267 15.67 -8.10 -3.87
C GLU A 267 16.63 -7.03 -3.30
N GLN A 268 16.54 -5.80 -3.81
CA GLN A 268 17.36 -4.69 -3.31
C GLN A 268 16.96 -4.22 -1.92
N VAL A 269 15.64 -4.12 -1.66
CA VAL A 269 15.15 -3.78 -0.33
C VAL A 269 15.54 -4.87 0.68
N ALA A 270 15.46 -6.14 0.29
CA ALA A 270 15.88 -7.25 1.13
C ALA A 270 17.37 -7.18 1.46
N ALA A 271 18.23 -6.92 0.47
CA ALA A 271 19.67 -6.75 0.68
C ALA A 271 19.97 -5.58 1.64
N ALA A 272 19.29 -4.45 1.49
CA ALA A 272 19.44 -3.32 2.41
C ALA A 272 19.01 -3.66 3.85
N LEU A 273 17.92 -4.43 4.02
CA LEU A 273 17.43 -4.86 5.34
C LEU A 273 18.30 -5.97 5.98
N ALA A 274 19.00 -6.77 5.18
CA ALA A 274 19.87 -7.84 5.66
C ALA A 274 21.26 -7.33 6.09
N ALA A 275 21.70 -6.17 5.57
CA ALA A 275 22.99 -5.55 5.90
C ALA A 275 23.02 -4.91 7.30
N GLU A 276 21.89 -4.84 7.99
CA GLU A 276 21.68 -4.32 9.35
C GLU A 276 21.38 -5.42 10.37
#